data_8835a7c7ac5739ac397353f937c274a9
#
_entry.id   8835a7c7ac5739ac397353f937c274a9
#
_cell.length_a   1.000
_cell.length_b   1.000
_cell.length_c   1.000
_cell.angle_alpha   90.00
_cell.angle_beta   90.00
_cell.angle_gamma   90.00
#
_symmetry.space_group_name_H-M   'P 1'
#
loop_
_entity.id
_entity.type
_entity.pdbx_description
1 polymer ?
#
loop_
_entity_poly.entity_id
_entity_poly.type
_entity_poly.pdbx_seq_one_letter_code
_entity_poly.pdbx_strand_id
1 'polypeptide(L)'
;MLFVFSKFRGSHWQNYTPDKRLQILQALENKMAKKQHRKPTIICVNPDLPEGCLGLFEATSINNQHIFINDQLLYHHKLRFHAMETIIHEGRHAYQYNIVRRKHIPFLNFTARRWKKNWQAYFTATDNPTIYNMQAIERDAQKYTIVMLKNLAYKYKNETAFKSTLKNCIQRFEQGELDARKEYGLFFQHKIDKVIDRKTRR
;
A
#
# COMPACT_ATOMS: atom_id res chain seq x y z
N MET A 1 10.34 9.89 14.68
CA MET A 1 9.57 8.72 14.19
C MET A 1 8.68 8.10 15.28
N LEU A 2 9.08 8.10 16.53
CA LEU A 2 8.41 7.38 17.62
C LEU A 2 6.99 7.90 18.00
N PHE A 3 6.74 9.21 17.91
CA PHE A 3 5.51 9.82 18.45
C PHE A 3 4.22 9.43 17.70
N VAL A 4 4.18 9.40 16.37
CA VAL A 4 2.97 9.04 15.62
C VAL A 4 2.53 7.60 15.91
N PHE A 5 3.48 6.66 15.94
CA PHE A 5 3.16 5.26 16.18
C PHE A 5 2.61 4.99 17.59
N SER A 6 2.95 5.80 18.61
CA SER A 6 2.38 5.61 19.95
C SER A 6 0.86 5.84 19.99
N LYS A 7 0.32 6.63 19.05
CA LYS A 7 -1.10 6.94 18.95
C LYS A 7 -1.96 5.75 18.51
N PHE A 8 -1.37 4.72 17.92
CA PHE A 8 -2.08 3.49 17.53
C PHE A 8 -2.22 2.46 18.66
N ARG A 9 -1.72 2.73 19.86
CA ARG A 9 -1.98 1.85 21.02
C ARG A 9 -3.46 1.83 21.35
N GLY A 10 -3.99 0.65 21.72
CA GLY A 10 -5.41 0.45 21.96
C GLY A 10 -6.00 1.44 22.95
N SER A 11 -5.29 1.69 24.08
CA SER A 11 -5.68 2.64 25.12
C SER A 11 -5.82 4.09 24.64
N HIS A 12 -5.14 4.48 23.59
CA HIS A 12 -5.27 5.81 23.01
C HIS A 12 -6.27 5.85 21.87
N TRP A 13 -6.16 4.90 20.92
CA TRP A 13 -6.96 4.90 19.70
C TRP A 13 -8.46 4.81 19.94
N GLN A 14 -8.89 3.98 20.89
CA GLN A 14 -10.31 3.83 21.21
C GLN A 14 -10.97 5.12 21.70
N ASN A 15 -10.19 6.02 22.33
CA ASN A 15 -10.68 7.28 22.88
C ASN A 15 -10.64 8.44 21.86
N TYR A 16 -10.14 8.21 20.62
CA TYR A 16 -10.11 9.23 19.59
C TYR A 16 -11.40 9.22 18.76
N THR A 17 -11.87 10.42 18.42
CA THR A 17 -12.94 10.60 17.41
C THR A 17 -12.44 10.17 16.03
N PRO A 18 -13.35 9.86 15.06
CA PRO A 18 -12.97 9.56 13.68
C PRO A 18 -12.07 10.63 13.05
N ASP A 19 -12.38 11.92 13.26
CA ASP A 19 -11.55 13.03 12.77
C ASP A 19 -10.14 13.01 13.36
N LYS A 20 -10.03 12.71 14.67
CA LYS A 20 -8.73 12.58 15.31
C LYS A 20 -7.93 11.40 14.78
N ARG A 21 -8.60 10.29 14.49
CA ARG A 21 -7.98 9.11 13.83
C ARG A 21 -7.49 9.46 12.44
N LEU A 22 -8.29 10.18 11.64
CA LEU A 22 -7.89 10.66 10.31
C LEU A 22 -6.66 11.57 10.39
N GLN A 23 -6.62 12.52 11.33
CA GLN A 23 -5.45 13.36 11.57
C GLN A 23 -4.18 12.55 11.92
N ILE A 24 -4.32 11.45 12.66
CA ILE A 24 -3.21 10.57 13.01
C ILE A 24 -2.72 9.81 11.76
N LEU A 25 -3.64 9.33 10.92
CA LEU A 25 -3.31 8.68 9.64
C LEU A 25 -2.60 9.67 8.70
N GLN A 26 -3.10 10.91 8.59
CA GLN A 26 -2.44 11.96 7.81
C GLN A 26 -1.03 12.27 8.35
N ALA A 27 -0.87 12.31 9.67
CA ALA A 27 0.45 12.51 10.28
C ALA A 27 1.42 11.34 9.99
N LEU A 28 0.90 10.10 9.86
CA LEU A 28 1.68 8.94 9.43
C LEU A 28 2.14 9.11 7.97
N GLU A 29 1.21 9.46 7.07
CA GLU A 29 1.51 9.71 5.66
C GLU A 29 2.52 10.85 5.48
N ASN A 30 2.33 11.99 6.15
CA ASN A 30 3.26 13.13 6.12
C ASN A 30 4.68 12.70 6.48
N LYS A 31 4.79 11.81 7.47
CA LYS A 31 6.08 11.31 7.93
C LYS A 31 6.74 10.37 6.94
N MET A 32 5.95 9.48 6.30
CA MET A 32 6.45 8.61 5.24
C MET A 32 6.88 9.43 4.03
N ALA A 33 6.08 10.40 3.61
CA ALA A 33 6.37 11.29 2.51
C ALA A 33 7.70 12.05 2.73
N LYS A 34 7.91 12.61 3.93
CA LYS A 34 9.18 13.24 4.31
C LYS A 34 10.37 12.29 4.17
N LYS A 35 10.24 11.03 4.65
CA LYS A 35 11.30 10.02 4.55
C LYS A 35 11.56 9.59 3.10
N GLN A 36 10.55 9.66 2.26
CA GLN A 36 10.60 9.29 0.84
C GLN A 36 10.93 10.48 -0.07
N HIS A 37 11.22 11.66 0.49
CA HIS A 37 11.52 12.90 -0.25
C HIS A 37 10.46 13.24 -1.31
N ARG A 38 9.18 13.16 -0.94
CA ARG A 38 8.03 13.54 -1.75
C ARG A 38 7.05 14.45 -0.97
N LYS A 39 6.14 15.09 -1.68
CA LYS A 39 5.02 15.79 -1.04
C LYS A 39 4.10 14.79 -0.35
N PRO A 40 3.52 15.13 0.81
CA PRO A 40 2.47 14.34 1.42
C PRO A 40 1.24 14.23 0.52
N THR A 41 0.61 13.07 0.51
CA THR A 41 -0.65 12.83 -0.16
C THR A 41 -1.79 13.13 0.82
N ILE A 42 -2.88 13.71 0.33
CA ILE A 42 -4.05 14.00 1.15
C ILE A 42 -4.84 12.71 1.35
N ILE A 43 -5.20 12.40 2.60
CA ILE A 43 -6.08 11.28 2.91
C ILE A 43 -7.52 11.77 2.93
N CYS A 44 -8.37 11.14 2.13
CA CYS A 44 -9.81 11.39 2.02
C CYS A 44 -10.58 10.15 2.48
N VAL A 45 -11.74 10.36 3.09
CA VAL A 45 -12.67 9.27 3.43
C VAL A 45 -13.60 9.04 2.24
N ASN A 46 -13.73 7.78 1.83
CA ASN A 46 -14.67 7.37 0.80
C ASN A 46 -15.40 6.09 1.27
N PRO A 47 -16.67 6.18 1.70
CA PRO A 47 -17.45 5.02 2.12
C PRO A 47 -17.83 4.10 0.94
N ASP A 48 -17.80 4.62 -0.30
CA ASP A 48 -18.23 3.92 -1.51
C ASP A 48 -17.07 3.17 -2.20
N LEU A 49 -15.97 2.92 -1.49
CA LEU A 49 -14.93 2.04 -2.02
C LEU A 49 -15.47 0.64 -2.29
N PRO A 50 -14.99 -0.05 -3.34
CA PRO A 50 -15.43 -1.41 -3.66
C PRO A 50 -15.37 -2.33 -2.44
N GLU A 51 -16.29 -3.32 -2.39
CA GLU A 51 -16.32 -4.29 -1.29
C GLU A 51 -14.95 -4.94 -1.10
N GLY A 52 -14.51 -5.01 0.16
CA GLY A 52 -13.19 -5.53 0.53
C GLY A 52 -12.02 -4.57 0.29
N CYS A 53 -12.24 -3.41 -0.35
CA CYS A 53 -11.22 -2.39 -0.55
C CYS A 53 -11.15 -1.47 0.67
N LEU A 54 -10.03 -1.49 1.37
CA LEU A 54 -9.81 -0.64 2.55
C LEU A 54 -9.16 0.72 2.21
N GLY A 55 -8.50 0.82 1.07
CA GLY A 55 -7.87 2.04 0.59
C GLY A 55 -7.55 1.99 -0.88
N LEU A 56 -7.34 3.17 -1.46
CA LEU A 56 -7.05 3.36 -2.87
C LEU A 56 -6.21 4.62 -3.05
N PHE A 57 -5.06 4.49 -3.72
CA PHE A 57 -4.29 5.65 -4.16
C PHE A 57 -4.74 6.09 -5.56
N GLU A 58 -5.08 7.36 -5.71
CA GLU A 58 -5.40 7.98 -6.99
C GLU A 58 -4.54 9.21 -7.24
N ALA A 59 -4.19 9.41 -8.52
CA ALA A 59 -3.46 10.60 -8.95
C ALA A 59 -3.82 11.00 -10.38
N THR A 60 -4.27 12.22 -10.57
CA THR A 60 -4.46 12.84 -11.89
C THR A 60 -3.20 13.60 -12.33
N SER A 61 -2.43 14.11 -11.38
CA SER A 61 -1.15 14.77 -11.61
C SER A 61 -0.22 14.64 -10.39
N ILE A 62 1.04 15.10 -10.53
CA ILE A 62 2.01 15.08 -9.43
C ILE A 62 1.58 15.96 -8.24
N ASN A 63 0.74 16.96 -8.49
CA ASN A 63 0.23 17.87 -7.46
C ASN A 63 -1.18 17.50 -6.99
N ASN A 64 -1.86 16.58 -7.66
CA ASN A 64 -3.21 16.15 -7.33
C ASN A 64 -3.20 14.64 -7.09
N GLN A 65 -2.88 14.27 -5.86
CA GLN A 65 -2.76 12.90 -5.38
C GLN A 65 -3.57 12.73 -4.10
N HIS A 66 -4.37 11.67 -4.03
CA HIS A 66 -5.21 11.34 -2.89
C HIS A 66 -5.02 9.87 -2.49
N ILE A 67 -5.14 9.62 -1.20
CA ILE A 67 -5.35 8.28 -0.65
C ILE A 67 -6.78 8.26 -0.13
N PHE A 68 -7.65 7.51 -0.78
CA PHE A 68 -8.98 7.24 -0.25
C PHE A 68 -8.92 6.07 0.72
N ILE A 69 -9.64 6.18 1.83
CA ILE A 69 -9.79 5.11 2.81
C ILE A 69 -11.26 4.83 3.08
N ASN A 70 -11.59 3.56 3.31
CA ASN A 70 -12.92 3.20 3.78
C ASN A 70 -13.16 3.76 5.18
N ASP A 71 -14.34 4.32 5.42
CA ASP A 71 -14.72 4.97 6.69
C ASP A 71 -14.69 4.00 7.88
N GLN A 72 -14.96 2.69 7.65
CA GLN A 72 -14.87 1.66 8.68
C GLN A 72 -13.54 1.66 9.42
N LEU A 73 -12.44 2.03 8.74
CA LEU A 73 -11.12 2.17 9.35
C LEU A 73 -11.07 3.24 10.43
N LEU A 74 -11.97 4.23 10.37
CA LEU A 74 -12.07 5.32 11.35
C LEU A 74 -13.11 5.03 12.43
N TYR A 75 -14.22 4.35 12.09
CA TYR A 75 -15.28 4.08 13.05
C TYR A 75 -14.98 2.87 13.93
N HIS A 76 -14.36 1.81 13.40
CA HIS A 76 -14.06 0.60 14.15
C HIS A 76 -12.66 0.64 14.79
N HIS A 77 -12.60 0.91 16.12
CA HIS A 77 -11.33 1.01 16.85
C HIS A 77 -10.44 -0.26 16.76
N LYS A 78 -11.05 -1.44 16.53
CA LYS A 78 -10.32 -2.70 16.35
C LYS A 78 -9.50 -2.73 15.05
N LEU A 79 -9.91 -1.94 14.03
CA LEU A 79 -9.24 -1.88 12.71
C LEU A 79 -8.04 -0.93 12.65
N ARG A 80 -7.59 -0.38 13.78
CA ARG A 80 -6.49 0.60 13.82
C ARG A 80 -5.20 0.17 13.12
N PHE A 81 -4.85 -1.11 13.19
CA PHE A 81 -3.66 -1.62 12.53
C PHE A 81 -3.89 -1.94 11.06
N HIS A 82 -5.12 -2.25 10.65
CA HIS A 82 -5.51 -2.27 9.25
C HIS A 82 -5.47 -0.86 8.65
N ALA A 83 -5.94 0.17 9.37
CA ALA A 83 -5.79 1.55 8.94
C ALA A 83 -4.30 1.95 8.76
N MET A 84 -3.45 1.57 9.71
CA MET A 84 -2.00 1.77 9.58
C MET A 84 -1.42 1.05 8.36
N GLU A 85 -1.74 -0.23 8.16
CA GLU A 85 -1.34 -1.05 7.03
C GLU A 85 -1.74 -0.41 5.71
N THR A 86 -3.01 0.00 5.60
CA THR A 86 -3.56 0.67 4.41
C THR A 86 -2.77 1.93 4.07
N ILE A 87 -2.54 2.82 5.03
CA ILE A 87 -1.78 4.06 4.76
C ILE A 87 -0.33 3.77 4.36
N ILE A 88 0.30 2.74 4.91
CA ILE A 88 1.65 2.35 4.51
C ILE A 88 1.66 1.83 3.07
N HIS A 89 0.66 1.03 2.68
CA HIS A 89 0.50 0.46 1.35
C HIS A 89 0.24 1.56 0.31
N GLU A 90 -0.79 2.36 0.50
CA GLU A 90 -1.18 3.43 -0.43
C GLU A 90 -0.12 4.55 -0.51
N GLY A 91 0.52 4.87 0.61
CA GLY A 91 1.67 5.78 0.64
C GLY A 91 2.87 5.25 -0.16
N ARG A 92 3.00 3.91 -0.31
CA ARG A 92 4.02 3.33 -1.20
C ARG A 92 3.65 3.53 -2.66
N HIS A 93 2.37 3.42 -3.04
CA HIS A 93 1.90 3.77 -4.38
C HIS A 93 2.16 5.24 -4.72
N ALA A 94 1.91 6.15 -3.77
CA ALA A 94 2.26 7.56 -3.93
C ALA A 94 3.76 7.76 -4.20
N TYR A 95 4.64 7.04 -3.52
CA TYR A 95 6.08 7.06 -3.79
C TYR A 95 6.42 6.54 -5.19
N GLN A 96 5.88 5.40 -5.58
CA GLN A 96 6.10 4.80 -6.91
C GLN A 96 5.66 5.77 -8.01
N TYR A 97 4.46 6.36 -7.87
CA TYR A 97 3.94 7.35 -8.81
C TYR A 97 4.87 8.55 -8.95
N ASN A 98 5.36 9.11 -7.84
CA ASN A 98 6.31 10.22 -7.86
C ASN A 98 7.63 9.87 -8.56
N ILE A 99 8.11 8.63 -8.43
CA ILE A 99 9.33 8.16 -9.12
C ILE A 99 9.08 8.04 -10.63
N VAL A 100 7.99 7.42 -11.06
CA VAL A 100 7.72 7.16 -12.49
C VAL A 100 7.35 8.43 -13.27
N ARG A 101 6.89 9.49 -12.59
CA ARG A 101 6.58 10.80 -13.18
C ARG A 101 7.78 11.74 -13.28
N ARG A 102 8.95 11.37 -12.78
CA ARG A 102 10.18 12.16 -12.98
C ARG A 102 10.50 12.26 -14.47
N LYS A 103 10.97 13.44 -14.91
CA LYS A 103 11.34 13.67 -16.32
C LYS A 103 12.38 12.66 -16.83
N HIS A 104 13.32 12.28 -15.97
CA HIS A 104 14.37 11.32 -16.28
C HIS A 104 14.38 10.19 -15.25
N ILE A 105 14.06 8.98 -15.69
CA ILE A 105 14.31 7.77 -14.92
C ILE A 105 15.69 7.25 -15.37
N PRO A 106 16.68 7.16 -14.47
CA PRO A 106 18.01 6.66 -14.85
C PRO A 106 17.92 5.31 -15.57
N PHE A 107 18.75 5.13 -16.60
CA PHE A 107 18.71 3.93 -17.43
C PHE A 107 18.83 2.64 -16.61
N LEU A 108 19.67 2.64 -15.58
CA LEU A 108 19.89 1.48 -14.70
C LEU A 108 18.80 1.25 -13.65
N ASN A 109 17.78 2.12 -13.56
CA ASN A 109 16.68 1.90 -12.62
C ASN A 109 15.61 0.96 -13.21
N PHE A 110 15.92 -0.31 -13.30
CA PHE A 110 15.00 -1.35 -13.80
C PHE A 110 13.69 -1.41 -13.04
N THR A 111 13.72 -1.22 -11.72
CA THR A 111 12.51 -1.22 -10.87
C THR A 111 11.56 -0.09 -11.25
N ALA A 112 12.05 1.15 -11.37
CA ALA A 112 11.23 2.28 -11.76
C ALA A 112 10.64 2.13 -13.18
N ARG A 113 11.37 1.50 -14.11
CA ARG A 113 10.87 1.20 -15.45
C ARG A 113 9.74 0.17 -15.43
N ARG A 114 9.86 -0.88 -14.59
CA ARG A 114 8.79 -1.86 -14.39
C ARG A 114 7.56 -1.20 -13.79
N TRP A 115 7.70 -0.34 -12.79
CA TRP A 115 6.59 0.43 -12.23
C TRP A 115 5.93 1.32 -13.30
N LYS A 116 6.72 2.02 -14.12
CA LYS A 116 6.18 2.86 -15.21
C LYS A 116 5.31 2.05 -16.17
N LYS A 117 5.78 0.89 -16.63
CA LYS A 117 5.00 -0.01 -17.48
C LYS A 117 3.73 -0.48 -16.78
N ASN A 118 3.82 -0.85 -15.51
CA ASN A 118 2.68 -1.27 -14.71
C ASN A 118 1.62 -0.19 -14.57
N TRP A 119 2.01 1.07 -14.34
CA TRP A 119 1.06 2.19 -14.30
C TRP A 119 0.34 2.43 -15.63
N GLN A 120 0.96 2.09 -16.76
CA GLN A 120 0.36 2.20 -18.09
C GLN A 120 -0.61 1.05 -18.42
N ALA A 121 -0.40 -0.11 -17.83
CA ALA A 121 -1.15 -1.33 -18.09
C ALA A 121 -1.52 -2.04 -16.79
N TYR A 122 -2.15 -1.28 -15.87
CA TYR A 122 -2.56 -1.82 -14.58
C TYR A 122 -3.63 -2.90 -14.73
N PHE A 123 -3.50 -3.96 -13.97
CA PHE A 123 -4.53 -5.00 -13.80
C PHE A 123 -5.23 -4.78 -12.47
N THR A 124 -6.55 -4.75 -12.48
CA THR A 124 -7.37 -4.73 -11.28
C THR A 124 -7.54 -6.15 -10.74
N ALA A 125 -8.00 -6.28 -9.51
CA ALA A 125 -8.31 -7.58 -8.92
C ALA A 125 -9.45 -8.31 -9.67
N THR A 126 -10.35 -7.55 -10.31
CA THR A 126 -11.43 -8.07 -11.14
C THR A 126 -10.97 -8.54 -12.51
N ASP A 127 -9.90 -7.93 -13.08
CA ASP A 127 -9.31 -8.39 -14.34
C ASP A 127 -8.62 -9.75 -14.19
N ASN A 128 -7.73 -9.87 -13.23
CA ASN A 128 -7.01 -11.09 -12.87
C ASN A 128 -6.38 -10.93 -11.48
N PRO A 129 -6.90 -11.60 -10.44
CA PRO A 129 -6.42 -11.45 -9.07
C PRO A 129 -4.96 -11.90 -8.88
N THR A 130 -4.49 -12.91 -9.62
CA THR A 130 -3.10 -13.38 -9.54
C THR A 130 -2.13 -12.34 -10.11
N ILE A 131 -2.43 -11.79 -11.29
CA ILE A 131 -1.61 -10.74 -11.89
C ILE A 131 -1.67 -9.48 -11.04
N TYR A 132 -2.86 -9.09 -10.54
CA TYR A 132 -3.04 -7.95 -9.65
C TYR A 132 -2.09 -8.04 -8.46
N ASN A 133 -2.14 -9.13 -7.69
CA ASN A 133 -1.31 -9.28 -6.50
C ASN A 133 0.19 -9.31 -6.77
N MET A 134 0.61 -9.79 -7.97
CA MET A 134 2.00 -10.03 -8.28
C MET A 134 2.58 -9.06 -9.32
N GLN A 135 1.80 -8.13 -9.84
CA GLN A 135 2.35 -7.06 -10.68
C GLN A 135 3.32 -6.18 -9.87
N ALA A 136 4.30 -5.60 -10.56
CA ALA A 136 5.48 -5.04 -9.90
C ALA A 136 5.19 -3.95 -8.86
N ILE A 137 4.15 -3.13 -9.08
CA ILE A 137 3.79 -2.05 -8.13
C ILE A 137 3.10 -2.60 -6.89
N GLU A 138 2.16 -3.56 -7.03
CA GLU A 138 1.46 -4.17 -5.89
C GLU A 138 2.41 -5.00 -5.04
N ARG A 139 3.23 -5.83 -5.70
CA ARG A 139 4.21 -6.66 -5.01
C ARG A 139 5.23 -5.84 -4.22
N ASP A 140 5.68 -4.71 -4.76
CA ASP A 140 6.58 -3.79 -4.05
C ASP A 140 5.86 -3.09 -2.88
N ALA A 141 4.61 -2.65 -3.06
CA ALA A 141 3.84 -2.02 -1.99
C ALA A 141 3.58 -3.00 -0.83
N GLN A 142 3.21 -4.23 -1.12
CA GLN A 142 3.03 -5.28 -0.11
C GLN A 142 4.33 -5.60 0.63
N LYS A 143 5.46 -5.79 -0.08
CA LYS A 143 6.77 -6.02 0.54
C LYS A 143 7.20 -4.87 1.44
N TYR A 144 7.04 -3.64 0.96
CA TYR A 144 7.34 -2.46 1.75
C TYR A 144 6.51 -2.40 3.02
N THR A 145 5.21 -2.69 2.92
CA THR A 145 4.29 -2.72 4.06
C THR A 145 4.72 -3.76 5.10
N ILE A 146 5.04 -4.98 4.66
CA ILE A 146 5.53 -6.05 5.54
C ILE A 146 6.82 -5.61 6.27
N VAL A 147 7.78 -5.03 5.56
CA VAL A 147 9.03 -4.54 6.16
C VAL A 147 8.76 -3.45 7.20
N MET A 148 7.89 -2.50 6.89
CA MET A 148 7.51 -1.44 7.82
C MET A 148 6.83 -1.98 9.07
N LEU A 149 5.89 -2.92 8.93
CA LEU A 149 5.22 -3.57 10.06
C LEU A 149 6.20 -4.42 10.89
N LYS A 150 7.10 -5.19 10.26
CA LYS A 150 8.15 -5.93 10.97
C LYS A 150 9.03 -5.01 11.82
N ASN A 151 9.42 -3.86 11.30
CA ASN A 151 10.21 -2.85 12.04
C ASN A 151 9.44 -2.24 13.23
N LEU A 152 8.10 -2.33 13.22
CA LEU A 152 7.25 -1.87 14.31
C LEU A 152 6.91 -2.97 15.33
N ALA A 153 7.24 -4.24 15.03
CA ALA A 153 6.83 -5.39 15.85
C ALA A 153 7.30 -5.30 17.30
N TYR A 154 8.52 -4.83 17.55
CA TYR A 154 9.01 -4.61 18.91
C TYR A 154 8.14 -3.62 19.68
N LYS A 155 7.69 -2.54 19.03
CA LYS A 155 6.89 -1.48 19.64
C LYS A 155 5.50 -1.95 20.06
N TYR A 156 4.93 -2.88 19.30
CA TYR A 156 3.58 -3.42 19.48
C TYR A 156 3.60 -4.89 19.94
N LYS A 157 4.70 -5.33 20.59
CA LYS A 157 4.88 -6.73 20.99
C LYS A 157 3.75 -7.30 21.85
N ASN A 158 3.05 -6.44 22.61
CA ASN A 158 1.94 -6.84 23.50
C ASN A 158 0.56 -6.63 22.84
N GLU A 159 0.49 -6.14 21.60
CA GLU A 159 -0.77 -5.88 20.89
C GLU A 159 -1.12 -7.07 19.99
N THR A 160 -2.05 -7.93 20.45
CA THR A 160 -2.50 -9.09 19.67
C THR A 160 -3.05 -8.72 18.31
N ALA A 161 -3.83 -7.61 18.22
CA ALA A 161 -4.36 -7.11 16.95
C ALA A 161 -3.25 -6.72 15.96
N PHE A 162 -2.12 -6.16 16.43
CA PHE A 162 -0.96 -5.88 15.57
C PHE A 162 -0.33 -7.16 15.02
N LYS A 163 -0.12 -8.15 15.89
CA LYS A 163 0.44 -9.46 15.48
C LYS A 163 -0.43 -10.13 14.44
N SER A 164 -1.76 -10.09 14.64
CA SER A 164 -2.73 -10.62 13.67
C SER A 164 -2.64 -9.89 12.34
N THR A 165 -2.63 -8.55 12.33
CA THR A 165 -2.51 -7.75 11.10
C THR A 165 -1.21 -8.07 10.36
N LEU A 166 -0.07 -8.11 11.06
CA LEU A 166 1.23 -8.47 10.44
C LEU A 166 1.22 -9.88 9.87
N LYS A 167 0.69 -10.86 10.62
CA LYS A 167 0.56 -12.26 10.15
C LYS A 167 -0.30 -12.34 8.89
N ASN A 168 -1.46 -11.71 8.89
CA ASN A 168 -2.37 -11.70 7.75
C ASN A 168 -1.74 -11.04 6.51
N CYS A 169 -0.99 -9.95 6.70
CA CYS A 169 -0.28 -9.28 5.62
C CYS A 169 0.78 -10.21 4.99
N ILE A 170 1.55 -10.93 5.81
CA ILE A 170 2.53 -11.91 5.33
C ILE A 170 1.83 -13.05 4.59
N GLN A 171 0.79 -13.64 5.18
CA GLN A 171 0.07 -14.77 4.58
C GLN A 171 -0.55 -14.41 3.23
N ARG A 172 -1.17 -13.23 3.09
CA ARG A 172 -1.70 -12.77 1.79
C ARG A 172 -0.60 -12.66 0.74
N PHE A 173 0.56 -12.13 1.11
CA PHE A 173 1.69 -12.02 0.19
C PHE A 173 2.21 -13.40 -0.24
N GLU A 174 2.43 -14.31 0.71
CA GLU A 174 2.92 -15.68 0.46
C GLU A 174 1.91 -16.48 -0.37
N GLN A 175 0.61 -16.35 -0.08
CA GLN A 175 -0.45 -16.99 -0.86
C GLN A 175 -0.46 -16.47 -2.31
N GLY A 176 -0.33 -15.16 -2.52
CA GLY A 176 -0.25 -14.58 -3.86
C GLY A 176 0.97 -15.09 -4.65
N GLU A 177 2.15 -15.23 -4.00
CA GLU A 177 3.32 -15.84 -4.65
C GLU A 177 3.09 -17.33 -4.98
N LEU A 178 2.41 -18.07 -4.10
CA LEU A 178 2.08 -19.48 -4.32
C LEU A 178 1.12 -19.65 -5.50
N ASP A 179 0.07 -18.84 -5.56
CA ASP A 179 -0.92 -18.88 -6.64
C ASP A 179 -0.28 -18.49 -7.98
N ALA A 180 0.59 -17.48 -7.99
CA ALA A 180 1.33 -17.12 -9.19
C ALA A 180 2.29 -18.22 -9.64
N ARG A 181 2.92 -18.96 -8.73
CA ARG A 181 3.76 -20.12 -9.09
C ARG A 181 2.95 -21.27 -9.65
N LYS A 182 1.76 -21.52 -9.11
CA LYS A 182 0.84 -22.56 -9.64
C LYS A 182 0.40 -22.22 -11.08
N GLU A 183 0.00 -20.96 -11.31
CA GLU A 183 -0.54 -20.52 -12.60
C GLU A 183 0.55 -20.30 -13.65
N TYR A 184 1.69 -19.71 -13.28
CA TYR A 184 2.75 -19.27 -14.21
C TYR A 184 4.08 -20.02 -14.06
N GLY A 185 4.22 -20.90 -13.06
CA GLY A 185 5.46 -21.65 -12.77
C GLY A 185 6.52 -20.83 -12.05
N LEU A 186 7.71 -21.41 -11.87
CA LEU A 186 8.81 -20.83 -11.08
C LEU A 186 9.21 -19.41 -11.53
N PHE A 187 9.14 -19.13 -12.83
CA PHE A 187 9.48 -17.84 -13.41
C PHE A 187 8.27 -16.92 -13.58
N PHE A 188 7.27 -17.04 -12.70
CA PHE A 188 6.00 -16.33 -12.78
C PHE A 188 6.18 -14.81 -12.99
N GLN A 189 7.15 -14.18 -12.33
CA GLN A 189 7.35 -12.75 -12.45
C GLN A 189 7.69 -12.31 -13.88
N HIS A 190 8.54 -13.06 -14.58
CA HIS A 190 8.85 -12.79 -15.98
C HIS A 190 7.65 -12.98 -16.91
N LYS A 191 6.81 -13.99 -16.63
CA LYS A 191 5.58 -14.23 -17.40
C LYS A 191 4.55 -13.13 -17.18
N ILE A 192 4.36 -12.69 -15.94
CA ILE A 192 3.48 -11.55 -15.59
C ILE A 192 3.98 -10.27 -16.29
N ASP A 193 5.28 -9.98 -16.23
CA ASP A 193 5.84 -8.81 -16.92
C ASP A 193 5.58 -8.87 -18.45
N LYS A 194 5.68 -10.06 -19.08
CA LYS A 194 5.31 -10.23 -20.50
C LYS A 194 3.82 -9.95 -20.77
N VAL A 195 2.92 -10.35 -19.89
CA VAL A 195 1.48 -10.06 -20.02
C VAL A 195 1.24 -8.55 -19.95
N ILE A 196 1.86 -7.87 -19.00
CA ILE A 196 1.81 -6.40 -18.84
C ILE A 196 2.37 -5.71 -20.09
N ASP A 197 3.53 -6.16 -20.60
CA ASP A 197 4.14 -5.60 -21.81
C ASP A 197 3.23 -5.72 -23.04
N ARG A 198 2.46 -6.81 -23.16
CA ARG A 198 1.47 -6.98 -24.24
C ARG A 198 0.27 -6.02 -24.09
N LYS A 199 -0.21 -5.81 -22.85
CA LYS A 199 -1.30 -4.85 -22.57
C LYS A 199 -0.86 -3.41 -22.85
N THR A 200 0.40 -3.07 -22.60
CA THR A 200 0.95 -1.71 -22.84
C THR A 200 1.08 -1.37 -24.33
N ARG A 201 1.17 -2.36 -25.22
CA ARG A 201 1.35 -2.18 -26.68
C ARG A 201 0.03 -2.06 -27.45
N ARG A 202 -1.09 -2.33 -26.82
CA ARG A 202 -2.45 -2.16 -27.35
C ARG A 202 -2.99 -0.77 -27.01
#